data_8603c810c354b285de21c7be5f4b7693
#
_entry.id   8603c810c354b285de21c7be5f4b7693
#
_cell.length_a   1.000
_cell.length_b   1.000
_cell.length_c   1.000
_cell.angle_alpha   90.00
_cell.angle_beta   90.00
_cell.angle_gamma   90.00
#
_symmetry.space_group_name_H-M   'P 1'
#
loop_
_entity.id
_entity.type
_entity.pdbx_description
1 polymer ?
#
loop_
_entity_poly.entity_id
_entity_poly.type
_entity_poly.pdbx_seq_one_letter_code
_entity_poly.pdbx_strand_id
1 'polypeptide(L)'
;MPLTPKGAATKQRIIEGAAAAIRRHGVFALTLDDVLALTSTSKSQLFHYFPGGKDELMLAVAHHEADRVIGDQQPELSALTSWPAWLSWRDKVVARYREQGRECPLDIAVSRIGPASSGAQAVATELLQRWQDALAAGIRHMQSIGEIDADRDADRSAAALLAGIQGGVVILLSTGGLGHLEAALDQGIADLRRRART
;
A
#
# COMPACT_ATOMS: atom_id res chain seq x y z
N MET A 1 -19.47 -21.67 -0.30
CA MET A 1 -20.65 -20.86 -0.67
C MET A 1 -20.26 -19.38 -0.61
N PRO A 2 -20.66 -18.55 -1.56
CA PRO A 2 -20.47 -17.11 -1.46
C PRO A 2 -21.21 -16.56 -0.23
N LEU A 3 -20.59 -15.58 0.45
CA LEU A 3 -21.20 -14.93 1.61
C LEU A 3 -22.42 -14.11 1.16
N THR A 4 -23.44 -14.04 2.00
CA THR A 4 -24.53 -13.09 1.81
C THR A 4 -24.01 -11.65 1.95
N PRO A 5 -24.68 -10.60 1.41
CA PRO A 5 -24.26 -9.21 1.58
C PRO A 5 -24.03 -8.82 3.06
N LYS A 6 -24.92 -9.27 3.96
CA LYS A 6 -24.79 -9.07 5.41
C LYS A 6 -23.58 -9.80 5.98
N GLY A 7 -23.30 -11.02 5.51
CA GLY A 7 -22.11 -11.78 5.92
C GLY A 7 -20.81 -11.12 5.46
N ALA A 8 -20.77 -10.65 4.21
CA ALA A 8 -19.62 -9.90 3.68
C ALA A 8 -19.35 -8.62 4.48
N ALA A 9 -20.38 -7.84 4.78
CA ALA A 9 -20.27 -6.63 5.61
C ALA A 9 -19.76 -6.94 7.03
N THR A 10 -20.18 -8.07 7.63
CA THR A 10 -19.69 -8.48 8.94
C THR A 10 -18.23 -8.90 8.88
N LYS A 11 -17.83 -9.69 7.87
CA LYS A 11 -16.42 -10.07 7.65
C LYS A 11 -15.54 -8.84 7.48
N GLN A 12 -15.98 -7.89 6.65
CA GLN A 12 -15.25 -6.64 6.40
C GLN A 12 -15.07 -5.82 7.69
N ARG A 13 -16.14 -5.66 8.49
CA ARG A 13 -16.07 -4.96 9.79
C ARG A 13 -15.05 -5.58 10.75
N ILE A 14 -14.94 -6.92 10.76
CA ILE A 14 -13.93 -7.61 11.59
C ILE A 14 -12.52 -7.29 11.10
N ILE A 15 -12.29 -7.31 9.78
CA ILE A 15 -10.99 -6.97 9.17
C ILE A 15 -10.59 -5.53 9.51
N GLU A 16 -11.50 -4.57 9.30
CA GLU A 16 -11.26 -3.15 9.58
C GLU A 16 -11.00 -2.88 11.06
N GLY A 17 -11.75 -3.54 11.95
CA GLY A 17 -11.53 -3.45 13.39
C GLY A 17 -10.17 -4.01 13.81
N ALA A 18 -9.76 -5.14 13.24
CA ALA A 18 -8.44 -5.72 13.49
C ALA A 18 -7.32 -4.80 12.95
N ALA A 19 -7.48 -4.23 11.75
CA ALA A 19 -6.55 -3.26 11.19
C ALA A 19 -6.41 -2.01 12.08
N ALA A 20 -7.53 -1.48 12.58
CA ALA A 20 -7.52 -0.34 13.52
C ALA A 20 -6.83 -0.67 14.84
N ALA A 21 -7.02 -1.88 15.36
CA ALA A 21 -6.35 -2.34 16.58
C ALA A 21 -4.83 -2.47 16.38
N ILE A 22 -4.39 -3.01 15.24
CA ILE A 22 -2.97 -3.11 14.87
C ILE A 22 -2.32 -1.73 14.79
N ARG A 23 -3.02 -0.73 14.22
CA ARG A 23 -2.52 0.65 14.17
C ARG A 23 -2.24 1.20 15.55
N ARG A 24 -3.13 0.96 16.51
CA ARG A 24 -3.05 1.50 17.86
C ARG A 24 -2.07 0.77 18.76
N HIS A 25 -2.05 -0.55 18.71
CA HIS A 25 -1.38 -1.39 19.70
C HIS A 25 -0.23 -2.23 19.13
N GLY A 26 -0.10 -2.30 17.81
CA GLY A 26 0.83 -3.19 17.13
C GLY A 26 0.30 -4.63 16.98
N VAL A 27 0.90 -5.39 16.05
CA VAL A 27 0.46 -6.75 15.70
C VAL A 27 0.66 -7.76 16.84
N PHE A 28 1.74 -7.59 17.62
CA PHE A 28 2.08 -8.53 18.69
C PHE A 28 1.15 -8.40 19.92
N ALA A 29 0.67 -7.19 20.21
CA ALA A 29 -0.24 -6.93 21.31
C ALA A 29 -1.70 -7.27 20.99
N LEU A 30 -2.06 -7.44 19.72
CA LEU A 30 -3.43 -7.73 19.30
C LEU A 30 -3.88 -9.09 19.79
N THR A 31 -4.99 -9.13 20.53
CA THR A 31 -5.72 -10.35 20.89
C THR A 31 -7.03 -10.45 20.08
N LEU A 32 -7.56 -11.68 19.96
CA LEU A 32 -8.88 -11.85 19.33
C LEU A 32 -9.99 -11.20 20.17
N ASP A 33 -9.84 -11.17 21.50
CA ASP A 33 -10.82 -10.53 22.40
C ASP A 33 -10.89 -9.03 22.17
N ASP A 34 -9.76 -8.37 21.87
CA ASP A 34 -9.74 -6.94 21.48
C ASP A 34 -10.53 -6.71 20.20
N VAL A 35 -10.36 -7.59 19.20
CA VAL A 35 -11.10 -7.50 17.95
C VAL A 35 -12.61 -7.71 18.18
N LEU A 36 -12.99 -8.69 19.01
CA LEU A 36 -14.39 -8.94 19.36
C LEU A 36 -15.02 -7.71 20.01
N ALA A 37 -14.33 -7.10 20.98
CA ALA A 37 -14.79 -5.90 21.67
C ALA A 37 -14.96 -4.71 20.71
N LEU A 38 -13.94 -4.43 19.89
CA LEU A 38 -13.95 -3.30 18.94
C LEU A 38 -15.01 -3.44 17.85
N THR A 39 -15.31 -4.67 17.43
CA THR A 39 -16.21 -4.92 16.28
C THR A 39 -17.62 -5.31 16.72
N SER A 40 -17.88 -5.41 18.03
CA SER A 40 -19.15 -5.92 18.57
C SER A 40 -19.53 -7.27 17.92
N THR A 41 -18.54 -8.16 17.79
CA THR A 41 -18.69 -9.46 17.14
C THR A 41 -18.52 -10.57 18.19
N SER A 42 -19.35 -11.61 18.11
CA SER A 42 -19.19 -12.78 18.99
C SER A 42 -18.04 -13.67 18.57
N LYS A 43 -17.50 -14.46 19.51
CA LYS A 43 -16.45 -15.45 19.23
C LYS A 43 -16.90 -16.45 18.15
N SER A 44 -18.15 -16.91 18.20
CA SER A 44 -18.73 -17.81 17.21
C SER A 44 -18.76 -17.18 15.80
N GLN A 45 -19.14 -15.89 15.71
CA GLN A 45 -19.12 -15.19 14.43
C GLN A 45 -17.69 -15.02 13.89
N LEU A 46 -16.72 -14.68 14.72
CA LEU A 46 -15.34 -14.55 14.31
C LEU A 46 -14.81 -15.86 13.70
N PHE A 47 -14.97 -16.98 14.41
CA PHE A 47 -14.51 -18.29 13.93
C PHE A 47 -15.34 -18.84 12.75
N HIS A 48 -16.56 -18.34 12.56
CA HIS A 48 -17.31 -18.61 11.32
C HIS A 48 -16.65 -18.01 10.07
N TYR A 49 -16.12 -16.76 10.19
CA TYR A 49 -15.48 -16.05 9.08
C TYR A 49 -13.98 -16.32 8.97
N PHE A 50 -13.35 -16.68 10.06
CA PHE A 50 -11.91 -16.95 10.18
C PHE A 50 -11.68 -18.23 11.00
N PRO A 51 -11.97 -19.41 10.42
CA PRO A 51 -11.81 -20.70 11.12
C PRO A 51 -10.35 -20.97 11.54
N GLY A 52 -9.36 -20.44 10.80
CA GLY A 52 -7.95 -20.47 11.17
C GLY A 52 -7.56 -19.45 12.27
N GLY A 53 -8.54 -18.73 12.82
CA GLY A 53 -8.32 -17.85 13.96
C GLY A 53 -7.48 -16.61 13.62
N LYS A 54 -6.50 -16.30 14.49
CA LYS A 54 -5.69 -15.08 14.39
C LYS A 54 -4.88 -15.02 13.10
N ASP A 55 -4.30 -16.14 12.66
CA ASP A 55 -3.43 -16.17 11.49
C ASP A 55 -4.21 -15.87 10.19
N GLU A 56 -5.39 -16.48 10.05
CA GLU A 56 -6.27 -16.20 8.91
C GLU A 56 -6.79 -14.75 8.92
N LEU A 57 -7.14 -14.24 10.10
CA LEU A 57 -7.52 -12.83 10.25
C LEU A 57 -6.37 -11.89 9.87
N MET A 58 -5.13 -12.18 10.32
CA MET A 58 -3.96 -11.36 9.97
C MET A 58 -3.69 -11.36 8.47
N LEU A 59 -3.83 -12.50 7.81
CA LEU A 59 -3.69 -12.58 6.36
C LEU A 59 -4.76 -11.73 5.65
N ALA A 60 -6.01 -11.80 6.12
CA ALA A 60 -7.09 -10.97 5.57
C ALA A 60 -6.86 -9.46 5.79
N VAL A 61 -6.30 -9.07 6.94
CA VAL A 61 -5.89 -7.69 7.20
C VAL A 61 -4.75 -7.26 6.28
N ALA A 62 -3.75 -8.12 6.05
CA ALA A 62 -2.66 -7.82 5.13
C ALA A 62 -3.17 -7.54 3.70
N HIS A 63 -4.08 -8.38 3.18
CA HIS A 63 -4.74 -8.14 1.89
C HIS A 63 -5.53 -6.83 1.87
N HIS A 64 -6.33 -6.56 2.90
CA HIS A 64 -7.12 -5.34 3.01
C HIS A 64 -6.23 -4.08 2.98
N GLU A 65 -5.16 -4.06 3.74
CA GLU A 65 -4.25 -2.91 3.78
C GLU A 65 -3.45 -2.79 2.47
N ALA A 66 -3.06 -3.90 1.85
CA ALA A 66 -2.41 -3.90 0.53
C ALA A 66 -3.31 -3.30 -0.57
N ASP A 67 -4.58 -3.71 -0.59
CA ASP A 67 -5.56 -3.15 -1.54
C ASP A 67 -5.82 -1.66 -1.30
N ARG A 68 -5.80 -1.21 -0.04
CA ARG A 68 -5.90 0.21 0.29
C ARG A 68 -4.73 1.02 -0.23
N VAL A 69 -3.48 0.52 -0.13
CA VAL A 69 -2.30 1.23 -0.64
C VAL A 69 -2.44 1.54 -2.13
N ILE A 70 -2.90 0.57 -2.92
CA ILE A 70 -3.12 0.76 -4.37
C ILE A 70 -4.39 1.57 -4.63
N GLY A 71 -5.48 1.27 -3.91
CA GLY A 71 -6.79 1.93 -4.08
C GLY A 71 -6.73 3.43 -3.77
N ASP A 72 -6.01 3.82 -2.73
CA ASP A 72 -5.87 5.23 -2.31
C ASP A 72 -5.13 6.09 -3.35
N GLN A 73 -4.42 5.46 -4.31
CA GLN A 73 -3.71 6.13 -5.39
C GLN A 73 -4.52 6.18 -6.71
N GLN A 74 -5.71 5.57 -6.75
CA GLN A 74 -6.55 5.57 -7.93
C GLN A 74 -7.42 6.84 -8.01
N PRO A 75 -7.79 7.31 -9.22
CA PRO A 75 -7.44 6.73 -10.54
C PRO A 75 -6.06 7.14 -11.07
N GLU A 76 -5.32 8.03 -10.39
CA GLU A 76 -4.10 8.67 -10.89
C GLU A 76 -3.01 7.66 -11.22
N LEU A 77 -2.81 6.63 -10.38
CA LEU A 77 -1.81 5.59 -10.62
C LEU A 77 -2.06 4.79 -11.91
N SER A 78 -3.34 4.60 -12.28
CA SER A 78 -3.71 3.92 -13.53
C SER A 78 -3.70 4.83 -14.76
N ALA A 79 -3.48 6.13 -14.58
CA ALA A 79 -3.58 7.15 -15.63
C ALA A 79 -2.28 7.95 -15.82
N LEU A 80 -1.10 7.33 -15.61
CA LEU A 80 0.22 7.96 -15.74
C LEU A 80 0.59 8.18 -17.22
N THR A 81 -0.23 8.92 -17.96
CA THR A 81 -0.17 9.08 -19.43
C THR A 81 0.41 10.41 -19.88
N SER A 82 0.74 11.31 -18.97
CA SER A 82 1.32 12.63 -19.26
C SER A 82 2.05 13.18 -18.04
N TRP A 83 2.93 14.17 -18.21
CA TRP A 83 3.60 14.81 -17.07
C TRP A 83 2.64 15.44 -16.06
N PRO A 84 1.55 16.11 -16.47
CA PRO A 84 0.54 16.56 -15.52
C PRO A 84 -0.08 15.42 -14.71
N ALA A 85 -0.33 14.25 -15.33
CA ALA A 85 -0.86 13.07 -14.63
C ALA A 85 0.14 12.51 -13.61
N TRP A 86 1.44 12.46 -13.94
CA TRP A 86 2.49 12.07 -13.00
C TRP A 86 2.57 13.02 -11.80
N LEU A 87 2.43 14.33 -12.03
CA LEU A 87 2.41 15.32 -10.94
C LEU A 87 1.15 15.21 -10.09
N SER A 88 -0.02 15.00 -10.73
CA SER A 88 -1.27 14.75 -10.00
C SER A 88 -1.19 13.52 -9.10
N TRP A 89 -0.62 12.41 -9.61
CA TRP A 89 -0.36 11.22 -8.81
C TRP A 89 0.60 11.50 -7.64
N ARG A 90 1.69 12.21 -7.90
CA ARG A 90 2.65 12.64 -6.87
C ARG A 90 1.96 13.43 -5.75
N ASP A 91 1.14 14.41 -6.11
CA ASP A 91 0.44 15.26 -5.15
C ASP A 91 -0.59 14.46 -4.35
N LYS A 92 -1.28 13.52 -4.98
CA LYS A 92 -2.19 12.59 -4.31
C LYS A 92 -1.48 11.70 -3.29
N VAL A 93 -0.33 11.13 -3.64
CA VAL A 93 0.49 10.33 -2.72
C VAL A 93 0.89 11.16 -1.51
N VAL A 94 1.43 12.36 -1.72
CA VAL A 94 1.86 13.26 -0.62
C VAL A 94 0.67 13.68 0.25
N ALA A 95 -0.46 14.06 -0.35
CA ALA A 95 -1.67 14.43 0.39
C ALA A 95 -2.16 13.27 1.26
N ARG A 96 -2.16 12.05 0.70
CA ARG A 96 -2.59 10.85 1.43
C ARG A 96 -1.69 10.55 2.62
N TYR A 97 -0.38 10.60 2.46
CA TYR A 97 0.55 10.39 3.58
C TYR A 97 0.49 11.51 4.63
N ARG A 98 0.16 12.75 4.20
CA ARG A 98 -0.09 13.86 5.13
C ARG A 98 -1.33 13.63 6.00
N GLU A 99 -2.41 13.08 5.42
CA GLU A 99 -3.63 12.74 6.15
C GLU A 99 -3.44 11.53 7.08
N GLN A 100 -2.78 10.48 6.58
CA GLN A 100 -2.58 9.24 7.33
C GLN A 100 -1.54 9.39 8.46
N GLY A 101 -0.56 10.26 8.31
CA GLY A 101 0.52 10.40 9.27
C GLY A 101 1.22 9.07 9.53
N ARG A 102 1.25 8.66 10.80
CA ARG A 102 1.85 7.38 11.22
C ARG A 102 0.93 6.15 11.07
N GLU A 103 -0.31 6.33 10.64
CA GLU A 103 -1.29 5.25 10.44
C GLU A 103 -1.24 4.68 9.00
N CYS A 104 -0.05 4.43 8.49
CA CYS A 104 0.19 4.02 7.12
C CYS A 104 -0.24 2.56 6.87
N PRO A 105 -1.17 2.30 5.91
CA PRO A 105 -1.55 0.93 5.52
C PRO A 105 -0.36 0.10 5.03
N LEU A 106 0.56 0.73 4.33
CA LEU A 106 1.76 0.07 3.83
C LEU A 106 2.65 -0.44 4.96
N ASP A 107 2.88 0.36 6.02
CA ASP A 107 3.64 -0.07 7.19
C ASP A 107 2.99 -1.28 7.86
N ILE A 108 1.66 -1.31 7.93
CA ILE A 108 0.93 -2.44 8.48
C ILE A 108 1.17 -3.69 7.65
N ALA A 109 0.93 -3.63 6.34
CA ALA A 109 1.05 -4.78 5.45
C ALA A 109 2.48 -5.31 5.35
N VAL A 110 3.47 -4.42 5.18
CA VAL A 110 4.87 -4.78 4.88
C VAL A 110 5.71 -4.97 6.14
N SER A 111 5.64 -4.01 7.08
CA SER A 111 6.59 -3.97 8.20
C SER A 111 6.06 -4.65 9.46
N ARG A 112 4.74 -4.65 9.68
CA ARG A 112 4.15 -5.18 10.91
C ARG A 112 3.61 -6.59 10.75
N ILE A 113 2.84 -6.87 9.70
CA ILE A 113 2.22 -8.19 9.49
C ILE A 113 3.11 -9.08 8.62
N GLY A 114 3.73 -8.54 7.56
CA GLY A 114 4.55 -9.31 6.63
C GLY A 114 5.57 -10.25 7.30
N PRO A 115 6.38 -9.76 8.25
CA PRO A 115 7.35 -10.61 8.95
C PRO A 115 6.74 -11.68 9.86
N ALA A 116 5.43 -11.56 10.19
CA ALA A 116 4.77 -12.46 11.15
C ALA A 116 4.37 -13.81 10.55
N SER A 117 4.21 -13.92 9.22
CA SER A 117 3.91 -15.19 8.55
C SER A 117 4.32 -15.17 7.08
N SER A 118 4.62 -16.35 6.52
CA SER A 118 4.96 -16.50 5.10
C SER A 118 3.82 -16.06 4.16
N GLY A 119 2.57 -16.29 4.55
CA GLY A 119 1.40 -15.84 3.80
C GLY A 119 1.31 -14.32 3.73
N ALA A 120 1.50 -13.64 4.85
CA ALA A 120 1.48 -12.17 4.89
C ALA A 120 2.69 -11.56 4.17
N GLN A 121 3.85 -12.21 4.20
CA GLN A 121 5.02 -11.80 3.43
C GLN A 121 4.75 -11.90 1.91
N ALA A 122 4.06 -12.95 1.46
CA ALA A 122 3.66 -13.08 0.06
C ALA A 122 2.73 -11.94 -0.38
N VAL A 123 1.76 -11.55 0.46
CA VAL A 123 0.88 -10.40 0.20
C VAL A 123 1.67 -9.10 0.09
N ALA A 124 2.64 -8.87 0.98
CA ALA A 124 3.50 -7.69 0.93
C ALA A 124 4.35 -7.65 -0.36
N THR A 125 4.89 -8.82 -0.77
CA THR A 125 5.66 -8.95 -2.01
C THR A 125 4.79 -8.66 -3.23
N GLU A 126 3.58 -9.22 -3.28
CA GLU A 126 2.61 -8.98 -4.36
C GLU A 126 2.20 -7.50 -4.44
N LEU A 127 1.95 -6.85 -3.30
CA LEU A 127 1.65 -5.42 -3.25
C LEU A 127 2.76 -4.58 -3.90
N LEU A 128 4.01 -4.81 -3.49
CA LEU A 128 5.15 -4.07 -4.02
C LEU A 128 5.35 -4.32 -5.51
N GLN A 129 5.14 -5.56 -5.97
CA GLN A 129 5.21 -5.89 -7.39
C GLN A 129 4.10 -5.20 -8.19
N ARG A 130 2.84 -5.27 -7.73
CA ARG A 130 1.70 -4.58 -8.38
C ARG A 130 1.94 -3.07 -8.49
N TRP A 131 2.51 -2.46 -7.46
CA TRP A 131 2.80 -1.03 -7.49
C TRP A 131 3.92 -0.71 -8.47
N GLN A 132 5.01 -1.48 -8.45
CA GLN A 132 6.10 -1.35 -9.42
C GLN A 132 5.61 -1.52 -10.85
N ASP A 133 4.78 -2.53 -11.13
CA ASP A 133 4.22 -2.80 -12.45
C ASP A 133 3.37 -1.63 -12.96
N ALA A 134 2.56 -1.03 -12.10
CA ALA A 134 1.77 0.15 -12.44
C ALA A 134 2.65 1.36 -12.82
N LEU A 135 3.73 1.61 -12.06
CA LEU A 135 4.70 2.65 -12.37
C LEU A 135 5.44 2.36 -13.70
N ALA A 136 5.88 1.12 -13.89
CA ALA A 136 6.55 0.69 -15.11
C ALA A 136 5.64 0.81 -16.34
N ALA A 137 4.35 0.50 -16.20
CA ALA A 137 3.36 0.68 -17.25
C ALA A 137 3.22 2.17 -17.64
N GLY A 138 3.16 3.07 -16.66
CA GLY A 138 3.18 4.51 -16.91
C GLY A 138 4.44 4.98 -17.64
N ILE A 139 5.61 4.50 -17.21
CA ILE A 139 6.89 4.81 -17.88
C ILE A 139 6.88 4.34 -19.35
N ARG A 140 6.47 3.08 -19.60
CA ARG A 140 6.37 2.54 -20.96
C ARG A 140 5.39 3.32 -21.85
N HIS A 141 4.26 3.76 -21.27
CA HIS A 141 3.34 4.63 -21.99
C HIS A 141 4.02 5.94 -22.40
N MET A 142 4.75 6.61 -21.49
CA MET A 142 5.46 7.84 -21.79
C MET A 142 6.60 7.64 -22.78
N GLN A 143 7.23 6.47 -22.81
CA GLN A 143 8.19 6.06 -23.84
C GLN A 143 7.52 5.94 -25.22
N SER A 144 6.35 5.31 -25.29
CA SER A 144 5.62 5.11 -26.55
C SER A 144 5.20 6.41 -27.24
N ILE A 145 5.04 7.50 -26.46
CA ILE A 145 4.71 8.84 -26.98
C ILE A 145 5.94 9.77 -27.08
N GLY A 146 7.15 9.25 -26.83
CA GLY A 146 8.41 10.00 -26.98
C GLY A 146 8.74 10.99 -25.87
N GLU A 147 8.03 10.94 -24.76
CA GLU A 147 8.22 11.82 -23.59
C GLU A 147 9.32 11.33 -22.64
N ILE A 148 9.57 10.03 -22.61
CA ILE A 148 10.69 9.38 -21.91
C ILE A 148 11.56 8.68 -22.96
N ASP A 149 12.87 8.62 -22.71
CA ASP A 149 13.83 7.94 -23.57
C ASP A 149 13.46 6.45 -23.72
N ALA A 150 13.36 5.98 -24.97
CA ALA A 150 12.97 4.60 -25.29
C ALA A 150 13.98 3.56 -24.78
N ASP A 151 15.26 3.94 -24.66
CA ASP A 151 16.34 3.06 -24.19
C ASP A 151 16.40 2.95 -22.66
N ARG A 152 15.60 3.74 -21.93
CA ARG A 152 15.53 3.66 -20.50
C ARG A 152 14.85 2.38 -20.04
N ASP A 153 15.47 1.66 -19.13
CA ASP A 153 14.87 0.48 -18.50
C ASP A 153 13.70 0.93 -17.59
N ALA A 154 12.47 0.66 -18.03
CA ALA A 154 11.25 1.05 -17.33
C ALA A 154 11.09 0.33 -15.98
N ASP A 155 11.42 -0.97 -15.93
CA ASP A 155 11.27 -1.76 -14.69
C ASP A 155 12.27 -1.33 -13.63
N ARG A 156 13.52 -1.09 -14.04
CA ARG A 156 14.56 -0.57 -13.13
C ARG A 156 14.22 0.86 -12.63
N SER A 157 13.68 1.70 -13.50
CA SER A 157 13.27 3.05 -13.13
C SER A 157 12.10 3.05 -12.15
N ALA A 158 11.10 2.18 -12.39
CA ALA A 158 9.97 1.98 -11.48
C ALA A 158 10.43 1.43 -10.13
N ALA A 159 11.34 0.45 -10.12
CA ALA A 159 11.91 -0.09 -8.90
C ALA A 159 12.66 0.98 -8.07
N ALA A 160 13.46 1.82 -8.74
CA ALA A 160 14.18 2.91 -8.08
C ALA A 160 13.23 3.96 -7.47
N LEU A 161 12.18 4.36 -8.22
CA LEU A 161 11.17 5.28 -7.74
C LEU A 161 10.42 4.69 -6.54
N LEU A 162 9.98 3.43 -6.62
CA LEU A 162 9.30 2.75 -5.52
C LEU A 162 10.19 2.64 -4.28
N ALA A 163 11.46 2.29 -4.46
CA ALA A 163 12.44 2.24 -3.34
C ALA A 163 12.61 3.59 -2.68
N GLY A 164 12.66 4.68 -3.46
CA GLY A 164 12.71 6.05 -2.93
C GLY A 164 11.47 6.42 -2.13
N ILE A 165 10.28 6.06 -2.62
CA ILE A 165 9.00 6.25 -1.90
C ILE A 165 9.03 5.49 -0.58
N GLN A 166 9.42 4.21 -0.59
CA GLN A 166 9.50 3.37 0.60
C GLN A 166 10.47 3.96 1.64
N GLY A 167 11.66 4.41 1.21
CA GLY A 167 12.63 5.09 2.07
C GLY A 167 12.05 6.37 2.68
N GLY A 168 11.37 7.18 1.87
CA GLY A 168 10.68 8.39 2.32
C GLY A 168 9.58 8.11 3.36
N VAL A 169 8.81 7.05 3.16
CA VAL A 169 7.77 6.60 4.11
C VAL A 169 8.38 6.14 5.43
N VAL A 170 9.45 5.35 5.40
CA VAL A 170 10.14 4.91 6.63
C VAL A 170 10.62 6.11 7.45
N ILE A 171 11.19 7.12 6.80
CA ILE A 171 11.64 8.35 7.46
C ILE A 171 10.46 9.15 8.00
N LEU A 172 9.36 9.27 7.24
CA LEU A 172 8.13 9.92 7.69
C LEU A 172 7.59 9.26 8.96
N LEU A 173 7.50 7.92 9.00
CA LEU A 173 7.01 7.19 10.18
C LEU A 173 7.89 7.41 11.41
N SER A 174 9.19 7.58 11.21
CA SER A 174 10.15 7.81 12.28
C SER A 174 10.16 9.27 12.79
N THR A 175 10.11 10.23 11.86
CA THR A 175 10.33 11.66 12.16
C THR A 175 9.04 12.50 12.17
N GLY A 176 8.00 12.04 11.49
CA GLY A 176 6.77 12.81 11.22
C GLY A 176 6.88 13.79 10.05
N GLY A 177 8.05 13.89 9.39
CA GLY A 177 8.31 14.85 8.32
C GLY A 177 8.12 14.26 6.91
N LEU A 178 7.39 14.95 6.04
CA LEU A 178 7.12 14.55 4.64
C LEU A 178 8.27 14.84 3.67
N GLY A 179 9.20 15.69 4.03
CA GLY A 179 10.21 16.24 3.10
C GLY A 179 11.02 15.18 2.35
N HIS A 180 11.33 14.04 2.97
CA HIS A 180 12.08 12.96 2.30
C HIS A 180 11.22 12.22 1.27
N LEU A 181 9.94 12.01 1.55
CA LEU A 181 8.99 11.41 0.61
C LEU A 181 8.76 12.33 -0.58
N GLU A 182 8.53 13.64 -0.33
CA GLU A 182 8.37 14.65 -1.37
C GLU A 182 9.62 14.72 -2.26
N ALA A 183 10.81 14.80 -1.66
CA ALA A 183 12.07 14.82 -2.40
C ALA A 183 12.30 13.56 -3.25
N ALA A 184 11.97 12.38 -2.72
CA ALA A 184 12.10 11.11 -3.47
C ALA A 184 11.18 11.08 -4.69
N LEU A 185 9.93 11.51 -4.53
CA LEU A 185 8.95 11.59 -5.63
C LEU A 185 9.39 12.62 -6.68
N ASP A 186 9.77 13.84 -6.25
CA ASP A 186 10.16 14.93 -7.13
C ASP A 186 11.42 14.55 -7.92
N GLN A 187 12.43 14.01 -7.25
CA GLN A 187 13.67 13.60 -7.89
C GLN A 187 13.45 12.42 -8.83
N GLY A 188 12.64 11.43 -8.45
CA GLY A 188 12.33 10.28 -9.29
C GLY A 188 11.62 10.70 -10.58
N ILE A 189 10.63 11.59 -10.50
CA ILE A 189 9.93 12.13 -11.69
C ILE A 189 10.88 13.01 -12.53
N ALA A 190 11.73 13.82 -11.90
CA ALA A 190 12.71 14.63 -12.62
C ALA A 190 13.74 13.76 -13.35
N ASP A 191 14.15 12.64 -12.76
CA ASP A 191 15.06 11.68 -13.40
C ASP A 191 14.42 11.02 -14.63
N LEU A 192 13.14 10.70 -14.59
CA LEU A 192 12.40 10.17 -15.74
C LEU A 192 12.37 11.18 -16.92
N ARG A 193 12.30 12.47 -16.62
CA ARG A 193 12.30 13.53 -17.65
C ARG A 193 13.66 13.79 -18.30
N ARG A 194 14.75 13.36 -17.66
CA ARG A 194 16.09 13.57 -18.21
C ARG A 194 16.30 12.65 -19.41
N ARG A 195 16.57 13.22 -20.58
CA ARG A 195 17.04 12.46 -21.74
C ARG A 195 18.48 12.02 -21.50
N ALA A 196 18.85 10.83 -22.01
CA ALA A 196 20.23 10.41 -22.03
C ALA A 196 21.05 11.51 -22.76
N ARG A 197 22.18 11.92 -22.17
CA ARG A 197 23.12 12.78 -22.89
C ARG A 197 23.74 11.92 -23.99
N THR A 198 23.39 12.23 -25.23
CA THR A 198 24.12 11.73 -26.41
C THR A 198 25.59 12.12 -26.35
#